data_9cd402da0be91798d7a832812e39387d
#
_entry.id   9cd402da0be91798d7a832812e39387d
#
_cell.length_a   1.000
_cell.length_b   1.000
_cell.length_c   1.000
_cell.angle_alpha   90.00
_cell.angle_beta   90.00
_cell.angle_gamma   90.00
#
_symmetry.space_group_name_H-M   'P 1'
#
loop_
_entity.id
_entity.type
_entity.pdbx_description
1 polymer ?
#
loop_
_entity_poly.entity_id
_entity_poly.type
_entity_poly.pdbx_seq_one_letter_code
_entity_poly.pdbx_strand_id
1 'polypeptide(L)'
;MRRRALVHDRITTGVSPRRVWDLCANRVVPYWVADVNPWAMLAISHPWVSEEDRRDVMTPINGYEWPVPMPKDANLDLIHIEILNAEEEHYAWLDALCLRQEHGKNEHLRVDEWKLDVPMIGWVYGTHQPAVCYFNGLGRPLHLTLRDFESDRCWFRRAWTLQEIIRDAIIGGQTEDDAMEQEVRRKFDEQLTRLRRMRERPRVLEFASEMQNRMSTKPLDKVAGLVHLLRTEPIPIYDAEQSEADAWDVLTHVIHYKFRAELFFFYPQPGDGRKCWRPSWEQVM
;
A
#
# COMPACT_ATOMS: atom_id res chain seq x y z
N MET A 1 3.13 -23.36 4.56
CA MET A 1 1.79 -22.94 4.08
C MET A 1 1.83 -22.10 2.81
N ARG A 2 2.57 -20.98 2.75
CA ARG A 2 2.58 -20.04 1.62
C ARG A 2 2.98 -20.62 0.25
N ARG A 3 3.98 -21.54 0.18
CA ARG A 3 4.33 -22.22 -1.09
C ARG A 3 3.19 -23.07 -1.68
N ARG A 4 2.23 -23.52 -0.87
CA ARG A 4 1.04 -24.25 -1.34
C ARG A 4 -0.03 -23.32 -1.90
N ALA A 5 0.02 -22.02 -1.59
CA ALA A 5 -0.88 -21.01 -2.12
C ALA A 5 -0.44 -20.50 -3.50
N LEU A 6 0.80 -20.80 -3.93
CA LEU A 6 1.33 -20.40 -5.23
C LEU A 6 1.03 -21.49 -6.25
N VAL A 7 0.22 -21.18 -7.23
CA VAL A 7 -0.13 -22.04 -8.36
C VAL A 7 0.05 -21.26 -9.65
N HIS A 8 1.02 -21.66 -10.49
CA HIS A 8 1.30 -21.02 -11.78
C HIS A 8 1.44 -19.49 -11.67
N ASP A 9 2.34 -19.01 -10.78
CA ASP A 9 2.62 -17.58 -10.54
C ASP A 9 1.39 -16.76 -10.08
N ARG A 10 0.46 -17.41 -9.39
CA ARG A 10 -0.74 -16.80 -8.81
C ARG A 10 -0.93 -17.25 -7.38
N ILE A 11 -1.36 -16.32 -6.55
CA ILE A 11 -1.60 -16.54 -5.13
C ILE A 11 -3.10 -16.76 -4.94
N THR A 12 -3.47 -17.85 -4.27
CA THR A 12 -4.86 -18.07 -3.87
C THR A 12 -5.26 -17.08 -2.78
N THR A 13 -6.52 -16.68 -2.76
CA THR A 13 -7.07 -15.76 -1.76
C THR A 13 -6.86 -16.24 -0.33
N GLY A 14 -6.73 -15.31 0.62
CA GLY A 14 -6.63 -15.63 2.05
C GLY A 14 -5.20 -15.86 2.58
N VAL A 15 -4.17 -15.46 1.84
CA VAL A 15 -2.80 -15.49 2.35
C VAL A 15 -2.55 -14.27 3.24
N SER A 16 -2.41 -14.50 4.55
CA SER A 16 -2.04 -13.47 5.53
C SER A 16 -0.60 -12.95 5.31
N PRO A 17 -0.25 -11.78 5.82
CA PRO A 17 1.12 -11.25 5.75
C PRO A 17 2.12 -12.23 6.38
N ARG A 18 3.38 -12.15 5.97
CA ARG A 18 4.43 -13.04 6.51
C ARG A 18 4.78 -12.69 7.95
N ARG A 19 4.80 -11.39 8.25
CA ARG A 19 5.21 -10.82 9.53
C ARG A 19 4.24 -9.74 9.97
N VAL A 20 4.17 -9.55 11.26
CA VAL A 20 3.44 -8.46 11.93
C VAL A 20 4.31 -7.88 13.03
N TRP A 21 4.04 -6.65 13.39
CA TRP A 21 4.65 -5.98 14.52
C TRP A 21 3.80 -6.24 15.77
N ASP A 22 4.33 -7.01 16.71
CA ASP A 22 3.76 -7.19 18.05
C ASP A 22 4.07 -5.92 18.85
N LEU A 23 3.04 -5.14 19.11
CA LEU A 23 3.16 -3.85 19.79
C LEU A 23 3.45 -4.03 21.28
N CYS A 24 2.95 -5.08 21.92
CA CYS A 24 3.20 -5.34 23.33
C CYS A 24 4.67 -5.74 23.57
N ALA A 25 5.21 -6.60 22.73
CA ALA A 25 6.60 -7.04 22.81
C ALA A 25 7.57 -6.10 22.08
N ASN A 26 7.08 -5.10 21.36
CA ASN A 26 7.81 -4.20 20.46
C ASN A 26 8.77 -4.94 19.53
N ARG A 27 8.27 -5.96 18.84
CA ARG A 27 9.07 -6.77 17.91
C ARG A 27 8.28 -7.29 16.74
N VAL A 28 8.95 -7.46 15.61
CA VAL A 28 8.39 -8.15 14.44
C VAL A 28 8.41 -9.67 14.68
N VAL A 29 7.25 -10.29 14.51
CA VAL A 29 7.07 -11.74 14.66
C VAL A 29 6.47 -12.34 13.39
N PRO A 30 6.69 -13.63 13.12
CA PRO A 30 5.96 -14.31 12.05
C PRO A 30 4.46 -14.32 12.36
N TYR A 31 3.64 -14.00 11.36
CA TYR A 31 2.17 -13.93 11.50
C TYR A 31 1.55 -15.22 12.10
N TRP A 32 2.10 -16.38 11.75
CA TRP A 32 1.59 -17.66 12.21
C TRP A 32 1.96 -18.02 13.67
N VAL A 33 2.88 -17.26 14.28
CA VAL A 33 3.24 -17.39 15.71
C VAL A 33 2.35 -16.47 16.55
N ALA A 34 2.02 -15.33 16.00
CA ALA A 34 1.14 -14.38 16.63
C ALA A 34 -0.31 -14.91 16.57
N ASP A 35 -1.01 -14.90 17.69
CA ASP A 35 -2.45 -15.21 17.73
C ASP A 35 -3.25 -14.00 17.23
N VAL A 36 -2.98 -13.64 15.96
CA VAL A 36 -3.58 -12.45 15.34
C VAL A 36 -4.99 -12.79 14.90
N ASN A 37 -5.95 -12.14 15.53
CA ASN A 37 -7.25 -11.99 14.89
C ASN A 37 -7.06 -11.13 13.62
N PRO A 38 -7.33 -11.65 12.40
CA PRO A 38 -7.15 -10.87 11.17
C PRO A 38 -7.94 -9.55 11.15
N TRP A 39 -8.96 -9.45 11.99
CA TRP A 39 -9.81 -8.27 12.14
C TRP A 39 -9.32 -7.27 13.21
N ALA A 40 -8.22 -7.59 13.88
CA ALA A 40 -7.64 -6.85 15.00
C ALA A 40 -6.16 -6.54 14.74
N MET A 41 -5.82 -6.15 13.52
CA MET A 41 -4.46 -5.75 13.12
C MET A 41 -4.50 -4.36 12.51
N LEU A 42 -3.81 -3.42 13.14
CA LEU A 42 -3.71 -2.04 12.68
C LEU A 42 -2.77 -1.93 11.47
N ALA A 43 -3.22 -1.33 10.39
CA ALA A 43 -2.35 -1.02 9.25
C ALA A 43 -1.75 0.38 9.39
N ILE A 44 -0.49 0.56 8.96
CA ILE A 44 0.19 1.86 8.99
C ILE A 44 0.52 2.27 7.57
N SER A 45 -0.11 3.34 7.10
CA SER A 45 0.06 3.88 5.76
C SER A 45 0.91 5.14 5.78
N HIS A 46 1.88 5.24 4.88
CA HIS A 46 2.73 6.43 4.76
C HIS A 46 3.32 6.57 3.36
N PRO A 47 3.61 7.80 2.89
CA PRO A 47 4.40 8.00 1.70
C PRO A 47 5.89 7.81 2.03
N TRP A 48 6.63 7.18 1.14
CA TRP A 48 8.08 7.09 1.24
C TRP A 48 8.70 8.45 0.94
N VAL A 49 9.54 8.92 1.85
CA VAL A 49 10.30 10.17 1.67
C VAL A 49 11.46 9.99 0.69
N SER A 50 12.10 11.10 0.29
CA SER A 50 13.26 11.05 -0.60
C SER A 50 14.44 10.32 0.02
N GLU A 51 15.34 9.83 -0.80
CA GLU A 51 16.60 9.27 -0.31
C GLU A 51 17.40 10.30 0.50
N GLU A 52 17.33 11.58 0.09
CA GLU A 52 17.99 12.69 0.79
C GLU A 52 17.37 12.94 2.17
N ASP A 53 16.05 12.72 2.36
CA ASP A 53 15.34 12.89 3.61
C ASP A 53 15.24 11.59 4.44
N ARG A 54 15.76 10.50 3.88
CA ARG A 54 15.69 9.17 4.48
C ARG A 54 16.97 8.82 5.22
N ARG A 55 16.82 8.04 6.27
CA ARG A 55 17.90 7.28 6.91
C ARG A 55 17.48 5.84 7.08
N ASP A 56 18.45 4.95 7.02
CA ASP A 56 18.28 3.54 7.26
C ASP A 56 18.64 3.22 8.71
N VAL A 57 17.71 2.73 9.50
CA VAL A 57 17.86 2.52 10.95
C VAL A 57 17.87 1.03 11.26
N MET A 58 18.96 0.53 11.81
CA MET A 58 19.00 -0.81 12.40
C MET A 58 18.28 -0.80 13.74
N THR A 59 17.32 -1.70 13.92
CA THR A 59 16.46 -1.71 15.11
C THR A 59 16.32 -3.11 15.70
N PRO A 60 16.22 -3.25 17.03
CA PRO A 60 15.88 -4.51 17.67
C PRO A 60 14.45 -4.98 17.35
N ILE A 61 13.56 -4.07 16.92
CA ILE A 61 12.17 -4.39 16.59
C ILE A 61 12.08 -5.50 15.54
N ASN A 62 12.91 -5.44 14.51
CA ASN A 62 12.99 -6.50 13.49
C ASN A 62 14.16 -7.47 13.73
N GLY A 63 14.75 -7.50 14.93
CA GLY A 63 15.89 -8.36 15.27
C GLY A 63 17.19 -8.01 14.52
N TYR A 64 17.35 -6.75 14.10
CA TYR A 64 18.46 -6.32 13.24
C TYR A 64 18.59 -7.14 11.95
N GLU A 65 17.45 -7.57 11.40
CA GLU A 65 17.43 -8.37 10.17
C GLU A 65 17.71 -7.52 8.93
N TRP A 66 17.17 -6.30 8.90
CA TRP A 66 17.41 -5.30 7.84
C TRP A 66 17.27 -3.89 8.38
N PRO A 67 17.92 -2.91 7.74
CA PRO A 67 17.72 -1.51 8.08
C PRO A 67 16.30 -1.07 7.70
N VAL A 68 15.68 -0.29 8.57
CA VAL A 68 14.34 0.27 8.36
C VAL A 68 14.48 1.65 7.74
N PRO A 69 14.01 1.84 6.50
CA PRO A 69 14.04 3.15 5.86
C PRO A 69 12.96 4.05 6.45
N MET A 70 13.37 5.19 7.00
CA MET A 70 12.46 6.13 7.63
C MET A 70 12.94 7.58 7.47
N PRO A 71 12.06 8.58 7.66
CA PRO A 71 12.46 9.99 7.66
C PRO A 71 13.56 10.27 8.69
N LYS A 72 14.50 11.16 8.36
CA LYS A 72 15.62 11.51 9.24
C LYS A 72 15.18 12.09 10.59
N ASP A 73 14.06 12.77 10.59
CA ASP A 73 13.44 13.46 11.72
C ASP A 73 12.39 12.61 12.48
N ALA A 74 12.11 11.38 12.00
CA ALA A 74 11.18 10.47 12.67
C ALA A 74 11.90 9.50 13.64
N ASN A 75 11.14 8.95 14.59
CA ASN A 75 11.62 8.01 15.60
C ASN A 75 10.64 6.84 15.75
N LEU A 76 11.14 5.60 15.60
CA LEU A 76 10.31 4.39 15.73
C LEU A 76 9.69 4.21 17.10
N ASP A 77 10.36 4.63 18.18
CA ASP A 77 9.82 4.51 19.53
C ASP A 77 8.65 5.48 19.75
N LEU A 78 8.73 6.68 19.17
CA LEU A 78 7.61 7.64 19.22
C LEU A 78 6.42 7.14 18.39
N ILE A 79 6.67 6.59 17.22
CA ILE A 79 5.63 5.96 16.39
C ILE A 79 4.97 4.81 17.16
N HIS A 80 5.76 3.97 17.82
CA HIS A 80 5.25 2.87 18.63
C HIS A 80 4.33 3.37 19.76
N ILE A 81 4.75 4.40 20.49
CA ILE A 81 3.95 5.02 21.57
C ILE A 81 2.66 5.62 21.01
N GLU A 82 2.72 6.33 19.87
CA GLU A 82 1.55 6.91 19.24
C GLU A 82 0.53 5.83 18.85
N ILE A 83 1.00 4.74 18.25
CA ILE A 83 0.14 3.63 17.81
C ILE A 83 -0.49 2.92 19.00
N LEU A 84 0.25 2.67 20.08
CA LEU A 84 -0.28 2.08 21.33
C LEU A 84 -1.35 2.95 21.97
N ASN A 85 -1.27 4.27 21.81
CA ASN A 85 -2.27 5.21 22.35
C ASN A 85 -3.47 5.40 21.42
N ALA A 86 -3.33 5.09 20.13
CA ALA A 86 -4.37 5.32 19.14
C ALA A 86 -5.50 4.28 19.21
N GLU A 87 -5.16 3.03 19.50
CA GLU A 87 -6.09 1.90 19.47
C GLU A 87 -5.67 0.81 20.47
N GLU A 88 -6.62 -0.02 20.89
CA GLU A 88 -6.39 -1.15 21.81
C GLU A 88 -5.76 -2.38 21.12
N GLU A 89 -5.33 -2.23 19.86
CA GLU A 89 -4.81 -3.33 19.07
C GLU A 89 -3.39 -3.74 19.51
N HIS A 90 -3.14 -5.04 19.52
CA HIS A 90 -1.86 -5.60 19.96
C HIS A 90 -0.88 -5.82 18.81
N TYR A 91 -1.35 -5.77 17.58
CA TYR A 91 -0.55 -6.04 16.39
C TYR A 91 -0.73 -4.96 15.34
N ALA A 92 0.38 -4.57 14.70
CA ALA A 92 0.37 -3.65 13.59
C ALA A 92 1.09 -4.23 12.36
N TRP A 93 0.82 -3.69 11.20
CA TRP A 93 1.57 -3.96 9.99
C TRP A 93 2.11 -2.66 9.41
N LEU A 94 3.43 -2.59 9.30
CA LEU A 94 4.18 -1.51 8.68
C LEU A 94 5.11 -2.12 7.63
N ASP A 95 5.01 -1.69 6.38
CA ASP A 95 5.79 -2.23 5.27
C ASP A 95 7.29 -2.23 5.54
N ALA A 96 7.84 -1.12 6.03
CA ALA A 96 9.25 -0.95 6.34
C ALA A 96 9.77 -1.94 7.40
N LEU A 97 8.91 -2.38 8.33
CA LEU A 97 9.24 -3.37 9.37
C LEU A 97 8.90 -4.81 8.97
N CYS A 98 7.79 -5.02 8.26
CA CYS A 98 7.22 -6.35 8.01
C CYS A 98 7.65 -6.95 6.68
N LEU A 99 8.06 -6.13 5.70
CA LEU A 99 8.67 -6.57 4.45
C LEU A 99 10.20 -6.48 4.56
N ARG A 100 10.89 -7.52 4.06
CA ARG A 100 12.36 -7.51 4.01
C ARG A 100 12.86 -6.38 3.13
N GLN A 101 13.72 -5.53 3.69
CA GLN A 101 14.35 -4.41 2.99
C GLN A 101 15.74 -4.80 2.43
N GLU A 102 16.33 -3.90 1.64
CA GLU A 102 17.69 -4.00 1.11
C GLU A 102 18.74 -3.87 2.22
N HIS A 103 19.96 -4.28 1.94
CA HIS A 103 21.12 -4.14 2.82
C HIS A 103 21.02 -4.87 4.16
N GLY A 104 20.12 -5.85 4.25
CA GLY A 104 19.90 -6.64 5.45
C GLY A 104 20.48 -8.05 5.39
N LYS A 105 20.37 -8.77 6.51
CA LYS A 105 20.67 -10.20 6.56
C LYS A 105 19.75 -10.98 5.62
N ASN A 106 20.31 -12.00 4.94
CA ASN A 106 19.56 -12.84 4.02
C ASN A 106 18.82 -12.07 2.91
N GLU A 107 19.45 -10.99 2.40
CA GLU A 107 18.86 -10.15 1.34
C GLU A 107 18.48 -10.96 0.09
N HIS A 108 19.19 -12.04 -0.20
CA HIS A 108 18.88 -12.95 -1.31
C HIS A 108 17.46 -13.53 -1.25
N LEU A 109 16.82 -13.57 -0.07
CA LEU A 109 15.43 -14.01 0.08
C LEU A 109 14.41 -12.90 -0.28
N ARG A 110 14.83 -11.65 -0.39
CA ARG A 110 13.94 -10.50 -0.58
C ARG A 110 13.09 -10.63 -1.82
N VAL A 111 13.69 -10.96 -2.95
CA VAL A 111 12.97 -11.10 -4.23
C VAL A 111 11.87 -12.15 -4.13
N ASP A 112 12.18 -13.33 -3.59
CA ASP A 112 11.21 -14.42 -3.43
C ASP A 112 10.12 -14.10 -2.40
N GLU A 113 10.48 -13.38 -1.32
CA GLU A 113 9.51 -12.92 -0.34
C GLU A 113 8.58 -11.86 -0.95
N TRP A 114 9.11 -10.88 -1.67
CA TRP A 114 8.35 -9.79 -2.27
C TRP A 114 7.37 -10.27 -3.34
N LYS A 115 7.72 -11.30 -4.12
CA LYS A 115 6.78 -11.93 -5.08
C LYS A 115 5.45 -12.30 -4.44
N LEU A 116 5.47 -12.71 -3.16
CA LEU A 116 4.28 -13.16 -2.44
C LEU A 116 3.75 -12.14 -1.44
N ASP A 117 4.61 -11.29 -0.88
CA ASP A 117 4.25 -10.41 0.23
C ASP A 117 3.73 -9.06 -0.25
N VAL A 118 4.30 -8.51 -1.34
CA VAL A 118 3.86 -7.23 -1.93
C VAL A 118 2.41 -7.28 -2.44
N PRO A 119 1.95 -8.33 -3.17
CA PRO A 119 0.55 -8.44 -3.56
C PRO A 119 -0.43 -8.50 -2.38
N MET A 120 0.05 -8.86 -1.18
CA MET A 120 -0.78 -8.95 0.02
C MET A 120 -0.97 -7.61 0.74
N ILE A 121 -0.29 -6.55 0.32
CA ILE A 121 -0.44 -5.19 0.89
C ILE A 121 -1.92 -4.79 0.88
N GLY A 122 -2.60 -4.92 -0.24
CA GLY A 122 -4.01 -4.57 -0.34
C GLY A 122 -4.94 -5.39 0.56
N TRP A 123 -4.56 -6.63 0.92
CA TRP A 123 -5.29 -7.43 1.89
C TRP A 123 -5.17 -6.86 3.31
N VAL A 124 -3.99 -6.38 3.69
CA VAL A 124 -3.75 -5.75 4.99
C VAL A 124 -4.67 -4.55 5.19
N TYR A 125 -4.79 -3.70 4.17
CA TYR A 125 -5.68 -2.53 4.21
C TYR A 125 -7.14 -2.86 3.83
N GLY A 126 -7.42 -4.06 3.38
CA GLY A 126 -8.75 -4.54 3.03
C GLY A 126 -9.54 -5.09 4.22
N THR A 127 -8.90 -5.36 5.33
CA THR A 127 -9.53 -5.75 6.58
C THR A 127 -10.36 -4.57 7.12
N HIS A 128 -11.38 -4.83 7.94
CA HIS A 128 -12.30 -3.78 8.42
C HIS A 128 -11.72 -2.91 9.54
N GLN A 129 -10.43 -3.00 9.78
CA GLN A 129 -9.74 -2.26 10.82
C GLN A 129 -9.33 -0.85 10.36
N PRO A 130 -9.26 0.11 11.28
CA PRO A 130 -8.71 1.42 10.97
C PRO A 130 -7.23 1.31 10.58
N ALA A 131 -6.73 2.23 9.76
CA ALA A 131 -5.31 2.40 9.54
C ALA A 131 -4.86 3.75 10.06
N VAL A 132 -3.66 3.78 10.62
CA VAL A 132 -2.96 5.03 10.92
C VAL A 132 -2.29 5.53 9.65
N CYS A 133 -2.68 6.73 9.21
CA CYS A 133 -2.17 7.34 7.99
C CYS A 133 -1.32 8.57 8.31
N TYR A 134 -0.02 8.48 8.04
CA TYR A 134 0.91 9.59 8.07
C TYR A 134 0.98 10.24 6.68
N PHE A 135 0.54 11.46 6.53
CA PHE A 135 0.46 12.11 5.20
C PHE A 135 1.77 12.76 4.74
N ASN A 136 2.66 13.09 5.66
CA ASN A 136 3.94 13.76 5.40
C ASN A 136 5.17 12.83 5.43
N GLY A 137 4.95 11.55 5.62
CA GLY A 137 6.00 10.55 5.87
C GLY A 137 5.87 9.93 7.25
N LEU A 138 6.35 8.71 7.40
CA LEU A 138 6.23 7.91 8.61
C LEU A 138 6.68 8.66 9.86
N GLY A 139 5.80 8.80 10.84
CA GLY A 139 6.09 9.43 12.14
C GLY A 139 6.34 10.93 12.11
N ARG A 140 6.05 11.59 10.98
CA ARG A 140 6.13 13.05 10.89
C ARG A 140 4.83 13.71 11.32
N PRO A 141 4.91 14.90 11.94
CA PRO A 141 3.73 15.71 12.24
C PRO A 141 2.89 15.99 10.99
N LEU A 142 1.58 16.07 11.15
CA LEU A 142 0.67 16.45 10.08
C LEU A 142 0.81 17.96 9.79
N HIS A 143 1.71 18.31 8.89
CA HIS A 143 1.91 19.67 8.45
C HIS A 143 1.84 19.73 6.93
N LEU A 144 0.67 20.11 6.39
CA LEU A 144 0.43 20.19 4.95
C LEU A 144 0.28 21.63 4.53
N THR A 145 0.84 21.95 3.36
CA THR A 145 0.63 23.20 2.61
C THR A 145 -0.03 22.86 1.28
N LEU A 146 -0.54 23.86 0.57
CA LEU A 146 -1.13 23.65 -0.76
C LEU A 146 -0.14 23.04 -1.77
N ARG A 147 1.15 23.37 -1.64
CA ARG A 147 2.21 22.83 -2.51
C ARG A 147 2.45 21.33 -2.30
N ASP A 148 2.22 20.85 -1.09
CA ASP A 148 2.45 19.42 -0.78
C ASP A 148 1.51 18.50 -1.57
N PHE A 149 0.30 18.96 -1.90
CA PHE A 149 -0.63 18.17 -2.74
C PHE A 149 -0.15 18.00 -4.18
N GLU A 150 0.78 18.83 -4.65
CA GLU A 150 1.36 18.75 -5.99
C GLU A 150 2.69 18.02 -6.01
N SER A 151 3.26 17.75 -4.84
CA SER A 151 4.50 16.99 -4.70
C SER A 151 4.30 15.55 -5.12
N ASP A 152 5.24 15.00 -5.88
CA ASP A 152 5.28 13.58 -6.25
C ASP A 152 5.40 12.64 -5.04
N ARG A 153 5.73 13.19 -3.88
CA ARG A 153 5.84 12.48 -2.61
C ARG A 153 4.60 12.58 -1.74
N CYS A 154 3.63 13.36 -2.16
CA CYS A 154 2.36 13.47 -1.46
C CYS A 154 1.70 12.09 -1.35
N TRP A 155 1.17 11.77 -0.18
CA TRP A 155 0.44 10.52 0.06
C TRP A 155 -0.66 10.31 -1.00
N PHE A 156 -1.39 11.37 -1.36
CA PHE A 156 -2.45 11.32 -2.38
C PHE A 156 -1.94 11.03 -3.79
N ARG A 157 -0.64 11.15 -4.04
CA ARG A 157 -0.02 10.95 -5.35
C ARG A 157 0.84 9.69 -5.44
N ARG A 158 0.99 8.91 -4.37
CA ARG A 158 1.73 7.64 -4.41
C ARG A 158 0.84 6.51 -4.94
N ALA A 159 1.38 5.67 -5.83
CA ALA A 159 0.62 4.57 -6.44
C ALA A 159 0.09 3.58 -5.39
N TRP A 160 0.94 3.18 -4.45
CA TRP A 160 0.59 2.20 -3.42
C TRP A 160 -0.51 2.68 -2.48
N THR A 161 -0.51 3.96 -2.11
CA THR A 161 -1.49 4.50 -1.16
C THR A 161 -2.92 4.50 -1.71
N LEU A 162 -3.13 4.27 -3.01
CA LEU A 162 -4.48 4.14 -3.56
C LEU A 162 -5.22 2.92 -2.99
N GLN A 163 -4.53 1.80 -2.79
CA GLN A 163 -5.14 0.62 -2.16
C GLN A 163 -5.15 0.66 -0.63
N GLU A 164 -4.43 1.60 -0.02
CA GLU A 164 -4.31 1.79 1.43
C GLU A 164 -5.43 2.66 2.01
N ILE A 165 -6.31 3.19 1.15
CA ILE A 165 -7.47 3.99 1.57
C ILE A 165 -8.45 3.09 2.29
N ILE A 166 -8.76 3.42 3.53
CA ILE A 166 -9.75 2.75 4.34
C ILE A 166 -10.85 3.72 4.78
N ARG A 167 -11.95 3.15 5.27
CA ARG A 167 -13.13 3.93 5.67
C ARG A 167 -12.81 4.86 6.83
N ASP A 168 -12.18 4.31 7.86
CA ASP A 168 -11.95 4.97 9.13
C ASP A 168 -10.45 5.14 9.37
N ALA A 169 -9.84 6.06 8.59
CA ALA A 169 -8.43 6.39 8.73
C ALA A 169 -8.20 7.25 9.98
N ILE A 170 -7.31 6.79 10.86
CA ILE A 170 -6.75 7.58 11.94
C ILE A 170 -5.63 8.42 11.33
N ILE A 171 -5.64 9.71 11.59
CA ILE A 171 -4.59 10.60 11.08
C ILE A 171 -3.43 10.55 12.07
N GLY A 172 -2.29 10.00 11.63
CA GLY A 172 -1.06 9.96 12.41
C GLY A 172 -0.31 11.29 12.40
N GLY A 173 0.49 11.54 13.42
CA GLY A 173 1.28 12.75 13.56
C GLY A 173 0.48 14.00 13.92
N GLN A 174 -0.74 13.87 14.42
CA GLN A 174 -1.50 15.03 14.94
C GLN A 174 -0.86 15.60 16.18
N THR A 175 -0.69 16.92 16.22
CA THR A 175 -0.22 17.67 17.38
C THR A 175 -1.30 18.66 17.83
N GLU A 176 -1.26 19.11 19.09
CA GLU A 176 -2.23 20.07 19.65
C GLU A 176 -2.22 21.41 18.91
N ASP A 177 -1.10 21.75 18.26
CA ASP A 177 -0.91 23.01 17.50
C ASP A 177 -1.27 22.90 16.01
N ASP A 178 -1.90 21.82 15.58
CA ASP A 178 -2.23 21.58 14.16
C ASP A 178 -3.38 22.47 13.64
N ALA A 179 -3.15 23.76 13.62
CA ALA A 179 -3.98 24.73 12.90
C ALA A 179 -3.68 24.64 11.39
N MET A 180 -4.19 23.61 10.73
CA MET A 180 -4.16 23.54 9.27
C MET A 180 -4.94 24.72 8.70
N GLU A 181 -4.35 25.46 7.73
CA GLU A 181 -5.06 26.53 7.04
C GLU A 181 -6.38 26.03 6.45
N GLN A 182 -7.42 26.85 6.49
CA GLN A 182 -8.77 26.44 6.08
C GLN A 182 -8.83 25.90 4.65
N GLU A 183 -8.08 26.48 3.72
CA GLU A 183 -8.03 26.03 2.33
C GLU A 183 -7.32 24.67 2.18
N VAL A 184 -6.23 24.48 2.92
CA VAL A 184 -5.49 23.20 2.98
C VAL A 184 -6.40 22.09 3.52
N ARG A 185 -7.11 22.36 4.64
CA ARG A 185 -8.06 21.41 5.25
C ARG A 185 -9.17 21.05 4.27
N ARG A 186 -9.76 22.03 3.59
CA ARG A 186 -10.80 21.77 2.59
C ARG A 186 -10.29 20.85 1.48
N LYS A 187 -9.09 21.13 0.92
CA LYS A 187 -8.48 20.31 -0.14
C LYS A 187 -8.18 18.90 0.36
N PHE A 188 -7.70 18.75 1.59
CA PHE A 188 -7.43 17.48 2.25
C PHE A 188 -8.71 16.65 2.39
N ASP A 189 -9.77 17.21 2.95
CA ASP A 189 -11.05 16.55 3.17
C ASP A 189 -11.73 16.16 1.84
N GLU A 190 -11.63 17.02 0.82
CA GLU A 190 -12.12 16.73 -0.53
C GLU A 190 -11.42 15.51 -1.14
N GLN A 191 -10.07 15.46 -1.05
CA GLN A 191 -9.28 14.34 -1.57
C GLN A 191 -9.65 13.03 -0.86
N LEU A 192 -9.67 13.01 0.47
CA LEU A 192 -10.06 11.83 1.25
C LEU A 192 -11.47 11.37 0.91
N THR A 193 -12.43 12.31 0.87
CA THR A 193 -13.83 11.99 0.57
C THR A 193 -13.97 11.40 -0.83
N ARG A 194 -13.26 11.94 -1.82
CA ARG A 194 -13.24 11.42 -3.19
C ARG A 194 -12.73 9.99 -3.24
N LEU A 195 -11.61 9.72 -2.60
CA LEU A 195 -11.00 8.40 -2.59
C LEU A 195 -11.86 7.36 -1.85
N ARG A 196 -12.47 7.73 -0.72
CA ARG A 196 -13.43 6.86 0.01
C ARG A 196 -14.62 6.49 -0.85
N ARG A 197 -15.20 7.45 -1.60
CA ARG A 197 -16.32 7.19 -2.53
C ARG A 197 -15.92 6.22 -3.65
N MET A 198 -14.71 6.34 -4.20
CA MET A 198 -14.19 5.41 -5.21
C MET A 198 -14.11 3.98 -4.66
N ARG A 199 -13.74 3.81 -3.39
CA ARG A 199 -13.69 2.50 -2.75
C ARG A 199 -15.06 1.91 -2.45
N GLU A 200 -16.03 2.75 -2.07
CA GLU A 200 -17.42 2.32 -1.84
C GLU A 200 -18.11 1.89 -3.13
N ARG A 201 -17.80 2.54 -4.23
CA ARG A 201 -18.39 2.30 -5.55
C ARG A 201 -17.29 2.04 -6.59
N PRO A 202 -16.61 0.90 -6.48
CA PRO A 202 -15.42 0.64 -7.28
C PRO A 202 -15.76 0.55 -8.78
N ARG A 203 -15.02 1.32 -9.59
CA ARG A 203 -15.07 1.35 -11.05
C ARG A 203 -13.66 1.32 -11.61
N VAL A 204 -13.42 0.44 -12.59
CA VAL A 204 -12.07 0.26 -13.13
C VAL A 204 -11.54 1.52 -13.80
N LEU A 205 -12.38 2.25 -14.54
CA LEU A 205 -11.96 3.46 -15.25
C LEU A 205 -11.65 4.62 -14.29
N GLU A 206 -12.35 4.71 -13.15
CA GLU A 206 -12.04 5.70 -12.10
C GLU A 206 -10.71 5.39 -11.41
N PHE A 207 -10.45 4.10 -11.08
CA PHE A 207 -9.16 3.69 -10.52
C PHE A 207 -8.01 3.89 -11.50
N ALA A 208 -8.22 3.60 -12.78
CA ALA A 208 -7.23 3.83 -13.83
C ALA A 208 -6.92 5.32 -13.96
N SER A 209 -7.94 6.17 -14.06
CA SER A 209 -7.77 7.62 -14.13
C SER A 209 -7.08 8.21 -12.89
N GLU A 210 -7.39 7.69 -11.70
CA GLU A 210 -6.68 8.10 -10.48
C GLU A 210 -5.22 7.66 -10.53
N MET A 211 -4.93 6.44 -11.01
CA MET A 211 -3.58 5.91 -11.10
C MET A 211 -2.69 6.66 -12.10
N GLN A 212 -3.27 7.23 -13.18
CA GLN A 212 -2.54 8.10 -14.11
C GLN A 212 -1.82 9.25 -13.39
N ASN A 213 -2.49 9.85 -12.41
CA ASN A 213 -2.00 11.01 -11.65
C ASN A 213 -1.08 10.62 -10.49
N ARG A 214 -0.81 9.33 -10.30
CA ARG A 214 0.01 8.83 -9.18
C ARG A 214 1.42 8.49 -9.63
N MET A 215 2.34 8.63 -8.70
CA MET A 215 3.77 8.40 -8.90
C MET A 215 4.20 7.10 -8.22
N SER A 216 5.14 6.41 -8.85
CA SER A 216 5.78 5.21 -8.31
C SER A 216 7.26 5.21 -8.67
N THR A 217 8.06 4.55 -7.86
CA THR A 217 9.49 4.35 -8.16
C THR A 217 9.68 3.37 -9.31
N LYS A 218 8.86 2.31 -9.32
CA LYS A 218 8.81 1.33 -10.42
C LYS A 218 7.50 1.50 -11.17
N PRO A 219 7.51 1.59 -12.51
CA PRO A 219 6.28 1.69 -13.31
C PRO A 219 5.28 0.55 -13.02
N LEU A 220 5.78 -0.67 -12.80
CA LEU A 220 5.00 -1.85 -12.42
C LEU A 220 4.12 -1.62 -11.18
N ASP A 221 4.54 -0.78 -10.23
CA ASP A 221 3.80 -0.52 -8.99
C ASP A 221 2.41 0.05 -9.25
N LYS A 222 2.22 0.78 -10.36
CA LYS A 222 0.91 1.28 -10.76
C LYS A 222 -0.07 0.15 -11.09
N VAL A 223 0.42 -0.90 -11.76
CA VAL A 223 -0.39 -2.10 -12.04
C VAL A 223 -0.65 -2.89 -10.77
N ALA A 224 0.40 -3.13 -9.98
CA ALA A 224 0.32 -3.89 -8.73
C ALA A 224 -0.60 -3.21 -7.70
N GLY A 225 -0.61 -1.87 -7.63
CA GLY A 225 -1.50 -1.10 -6.77
C GLY A 225 -3.00 -1.21 -7.13
N LEU A 226 -3.33 -1.72 -8.33
CA LEU A 226 -4.71 -1.97 -8.75
C LEU A 226 -5.22 -3.38 -8.38
N VAL A 227 -4.34 -4.31 -8.08
CA VAL A 227 -4.66 -5.73 -7.89
C VAL A 227 -5.80 -5.95 -6.90
N HIS A 228 -5.68 -5.39 -5.70
CA HIS A 228 -6.70 -5.54 -4.66
C HIS A 228 -7.98 -4.75 -4.96
N LEU A 229 -7.84 -3.55 -5.50
CA LEU A 229 -8.97 -2.67 -5.85
C LEU A 229 -9.88 -3.29 -6.90
N LEU A 230 -9.31 -4.06 -7.83
CA LEU A 230 -10.02 -4.75 -8.90
C LEU A 230 -10.48 -6.16 -8.51
N ARG A 231 -10.38 -6.52 -7.22
CA ARG A 231 -10.86 -7.78 -6.66
C ARG A 231 -10.40 -8.98 -7.47
N THR A 232 -9.09 -9.11 -7.64
CA THR A 232 -8.50 -10.21 -8.40
C THR A 232 -8.62 -11.54 -7.67
N GLU A 233 -8.93 -12.57 -8.40
CA GLU A 233 -8.95 -13.94 -7.91
C GLU A 233 -8.58 -14.89 -9.06
N PRO A 234 -7.43 -15.57 -9.00
CA PRO A 234 -6.35 -15.47 -7.99
C PRO A 234 -5.53 -14.17 -8.10
N ILE A 235 -4.74 -13.87 -7.08
CA ILE A 235 -3.89 -12.67 -7.02
C ILE A 235 -2.60 -12.92 -7.82
N PRO A 236 -2.20 -12.06 -8.78
CA PRO A 236 -0.92 -12.15 -9.47
C PRO A 236 0.26 -11.96 -8.49
N ILE A 237 1.38 -12.63 -8.73
CA ILE A 237 2.62 -12.34 -8.01
C ILE A 237 3.17 -10.97 -8.40
N TYR A 238 4.02 -10.41 -7.53
CA TYR A 238 4.81 -9.23 -7.87
C TYR A 238 6.17 -9.65 -8.39
N ASP A 239 6.37 -9.57 -9.70
CA ASP A 239 7.67 -9.82 -10.32
C ASP A 239 8.28 -8.49 -10.77
N ALA A 240 9.29 -8.02 -10.04
CA ALA A 240 9.91 -6.72 -10.24
C ALA A 240 10.60 -6.55 -11.63
N GLU A 241 10.83 -7.64 -12.33
CA GLU A 241 11.43 -7.66 -13.69
C GLU A 241 10.36 -7.72 -14.80
N GLN A 242 9.09 -7.86 -14.44
CA GLN A 242 7.98 -7.91 -15.39
C GLN A 242 7.69 -6.50 -15.93
N SER A 243 7.37 -6.41 -17.24
CA SER A 243 6.89 -5.16 -17.82
C SER A 243 5.48 -4.82 -17.34
N GLU A 244 5.13 -3.53 -17.32
CA GLU A 244 3.78 -3.09 -16.96
C GLU A 244 2.72 -3.65 -17.92
N ALA A 245 3.04 -3.74 -19.21
CA ALA A 245 2.15 -4.28 -20.22
C ALA A 245 1.83 -5.76 -19.95
N ASP A 246 2.84 -6.58 -19.63
CA ASP A 246 2.66 -7.98 -19.29
C ASP A 246 1.91 -8.13 -17.96
N ALA A 247 2.23 -7.31 -16.98
CA ALA A 247 1.51 -7.29 -15.69
C ALA A 247 0.03 -6.89 -15.86
N TRP A 248 -0.25 -5.90 -16.73
CA TRP A 248 -1.62 -5.52 -17.09
C TRP A 248 -2.36 -6.65 -17.81
N ASP A 249 -1.68 -7.36 -18.70
CA ASP A 249 -2.23 -8.54 -19.34
C ASP A 249 -2.62 -9.62 -18.35
N VAL A 250 -1.75 -9.92 -17.39
CA VAL A 250 -2.03 -10.88 -16.31
C VAL A 250 -3.17 -10.40 -15.43
N LEU A 251 -3.14 -9.14 -15.01
CA LEU A 251 -4.15 -8.53 -14.14
C LEU A 251 -5.54 -8.61 -14.77
N THR A 252 -5.68 -8.17 -16.01
CA THR A 252 -6.99 -8.15 -16.71
C THR A 252 -7.61 -9.53 -16.95
N HIS A 253 -6.82 -10.60 -16.88
CA HIS A 253 -7.34 -11.96 -16.91
C HIS A 253 -7.99 -12.42 -15.60
N VAL A 254 -7.56 -11.86 -14.49
CA VAL A 254 -7.94 -12.31 -13.14
C VAL A 254 -8.81 -11.31 -12.39
N ILE A 255 -9.01 -10.10 -12.92
CA ILE A 255 -9.93 -9.14 -12.31
C ILE A 255 -11.37 -9.67 -12.33
N HIS A 256 -12.13 -9.23 -11.35
CA HIS A 256 -13.54 -9.59 -11.26
C HIS A 256 -14.31 -9.25 -12.56
N TYR A 257 -15.20 -10.13 -12.99
CA TYR A 257 -15.92 -10.04 -14.28
C TYR A 257 -16.60 -8.68 -14.52
N LYS A 258 -17.11 -8.04 -13.46
CA LYS A 258 -17.71 -6.70 -13.55
C LYS A 258 -16.74 -5.67 -14.15
N PHE A 259 -15.50 -5.66 -13.68
CA PHE A 259 -14.48 -4.72 -14.18
C PHE A 259 -14.03 -5.07 -15.61
N ARG A 260 -14.01 -6.37 -15.98
CA ARG A 260 -13.78 -6.76 -17.38
C ARG A 260 -14.89 -6.25 -18.30
N ALA A 261 -16.13 -6.33 -17.84
CA ALA A 261 -17.26 -5.78 -18.57
C ALA A 261 -17.16 -4.25 -18.69
N GLU A 262 -16.74 -3.55 -17.63
CA GLU A 262 -16.52 -2.09 -17.70
C GLU A 262 -15.44 -1.73 -18.74
N LEU A 263 -14.31 -2.44 -18.79
CA LEU A 263 -13.27 -2.22 -19.81
C LEU A 263 -13.78 -2.48 -21.23
N PHE A 264 -14.59 -3.50 -21.42
CA PHE A 264 -15.13 -3.86 -22.71
C PHE A 264 -16.19 -2.89 -23.20
N PHE A 265 -17.14 -2.50 -22.35
CA PHE A 265 -18.31 -1.72 -22.77
C PHE A 265 -18.15 -0.21 -22.66
N PHE A 266 -17.30 0.26 -21.73
CA PHE A 266 -17.23 1.69 -21.41
C PHE A 266 -15.90 2.33 -21.76
N TYR A 267 -14.86 1.57 -22.13
CA TYR A 267 -13.66 2.18 -22.66
C TYR A 267 -13.94 2.69 -24.09
N PRO A 268 -13.61 3.96 -24.41
CA PRO A 268 -14.12 4.62 -25.61
C PRO A 268 -13.50 4.13 -26.93
N GLN A 269 -12.39 3.41 -26.87
CA GLN A 269 -11.63 2.96 -28.04
C GLN A 269 -11.36 1.45 -27.97
N PRO A 270 -11.28 0.75 -29.12
CA PRO A 270 -10.79 -0.62 -29.13
C PRO A 270 -9.35 -0.69 -28.63
N GLY A 271 -9.00 -1.79 -27.98
CA GLY A 271 -7.63 -2.02 -27.54
C GLY A 271 -6.67 -2.13 -28.72
N ASP A 272 -5.51 -1.50 -28.63
CA ASP A 272 -4.42 -1.55 -29.61
C ASP A 272 -3.36 -2.63 -29.30
N GLY A 273 -3.51 -3.34 -28.17
CA GLY A 273 -2.65 -4.44 -27.77
C GLY A 273 -3.05 -5.79 -28.38
N ARG A 274 -2.49 -6.88 -27.83
CA ARG A 274 -2.79 -8.26 -28.26
C ARG A 274 -4.28 -8.65 -28.18
N LYS A 275 -5.06 -7.93 -27.39
CA LYS A 275 -6.48 -8.20 -27.14
C LYS A 275 -7.33 -6.95 -27.36
N CYS A 276 -7.97 -6.87 -28.52
CA CYS A 276 -8.78 -5.70 -28.90
C CYS A 276 -10.02 -5.46 -28.03
N TRP A 277 -10.43 -6.41 -27.19
CA TRP A 277 -11.61 -6.27 -26.33
C TRP A 277 -11.41 -5.35 -25.13
N ARG A 278 -10.16 -4.98 -24.80
CA ARG A 278 -9.79 -4.10 -23.71
C ARG A 278 -8.64 -3.19 -24.09
N PRO A 279 -8.48 -2.04 -23.44
CA PRO A 279 -7.33 -1.17 -23.67
C PRO A 279 -6.01 -1.85 -23.28
N SER A 280 -4.93 -1.50 -23.96
CA SER A 280 -3.56 -1.78 -23.51
C SER A 280 -3.23 -0.94 -22.28
N TRP A 281 -2.09 -1.24 -21.62
CA TRP A 281 -1.63 -0.41 -20.51
C TRP A 281 -1.30 1.01 -20.96
N GLU A 282 -0.72 1.18 -22.12
CA GLU A 282 -0.38 2.48 -22.71
C GLU A 282 -1.62 3.34 -22.97
N GLN A 283 -2.72 2.73 -23.40
CA GLN A 283 -3.99 3.44 -23.56
C GLN A 283 -4.62 3.85 -22.22
N VAL A 284 -4.36 3.08 -21.16
CA VAL A 284 -4.91 3.34 -19.82
C VAL A 284 -4.11 4.40 -19.10
N MET A 285 -2.77 4.53 -19.32
CA MET A 285 -1.87 5.49 -18.68
C MET A 285 -1.56 6.67 -19.58
#